data_84c0d49ca79fcc79b0f477971bce64c4
#
_entry.id   84c0d49ca79fcc79b0f477971bce64c4
#
_cell.length_a   1.000
_cell.length_b   1.000
_cell.length_c   1.000
_cell.angle_alpha   90.00
_cell.angle_beta   90.00
_cell.angle_gamma   90.00
#
_symmetry.space_group_name_H-M   'P 1'
#
loop_
_entity.id
_entity.type
_entity.pdbx_description
1 polymer ?
#
loop_
_entity_poly.entity_id
_entity_poly.type
_entity_poly.pdbx_seq_one_letter_code
_entity_poly.pdbx_strand_id
1 'polypeptide(L)'
;MIYLTGDLHGDLSRFKEIERSGIKKGDTLIVCGDFGFLWEGGRSEQKALQWIGKRKYQVLFVDGCHENHRLLNEYPETEFAQGRARRISGGLTMLLRGEIYELEGNRVFAMGGGDSIEQFEQGKEEAEFLPSEEEI
;
A
#
# COMPACT_ATOMS: atom_id res chain seq x y z
N MET A 1 -4.09 14.73 -3.69
CA MET A 1 -3.30 14.18 -4.79
C MET A 1 -2.79 12.81 -4.42
N ILE A 2 -2.70 11.91 -5.38
CA ILE A 2 -2.23 10.54 -5.14
C ILE A 2 -0.82 10.39 -5.66
N TYR A 3 0.08 9.89 -4.82
CA TYR A 3 1.46 9.62 -5.19
C TYR A 3 1.70 8.12 -5.17
N LEU A 4 2.50 7.60 -6.07
CA LEU A 4 2.82 6.19 -6.13
C LEU A 4 4.31 5.98 -5.88
N THR A 5 4.65 4.93 -5.15
CA THR A 5 6.04 4.56 -4.95
C THR A 5 6.11 3.06 -4.78
N GLY A 6 7.30 2.50 -4.78
CA GLY A 6 7.48 1.08 -4.57
C GLY A 6 8.81 0.79 -3.92
N ASP A 7 9.02 -0.48 -3.60
CA ASP A 7 10.32 -0.97 -3.11
C ASP A 7 10.86 -0.20 -1.92
N LEU A 8 10.06 -0.03 -0.89
CA LEU A 8 10.53 0.63 0.31
C LEU A 8 11.41 -0.29 1.15
N HIS A 9 11.22 -1.59 1.05
CA HIS A 9 12.03 -2.60 1.73
C HIS A 9 12.24 -2.32 3.23
N GLY A 10 11.23 -1.76 3.88
CA GLY A 10 11.33 -1.52 5.30
C GLY A 10 12.24 -0.38 5.70
N ASP A 11 12.56 0.51 4.80
CA ASP A 11 13.49 1.60 5.06
C ASP A 11 12.74 2.91 5.28
N LEU A 12 12.67 3.35 6.53
CA LEU A 12 11.93 4.56 6.87
C LEU A 12 12.53 5.82 6.23
N SER A 13 13.80 5.79 5.87
CA SER A 13 14.39 6.97 5.29
C SER A 13 13.79 7.30 3.93
N ARG A 14 13.16 6.33 3.29
CA ARG A 14 12.50 6.58 2.02
C ARG A 14 11.33 7.53 2.20
N PHE A 15 10.67 7.50 3.36
CA PHE A 15 9.57 8.40 3.59
C PHE A 15 10.05 9.85 3.65
N LYS A 16 11.28 10.06 4.12
CA LYS A 16 11.81 11.42 4.16
C LYS A 16 12.04 11.94 2.76
N GLU A 17 12.48 11.09 1.85
CA GLU A 17 12.66 11.50 0.48
C GLU A 17 11.32 11.82 -0.16
N ILE A 18 10.32 11.02 0.12
CA ILE A 18 9.00 11.25 -0.41
C ILE A 18 8.44 12.56 0.11
N GLU A 19 8.65 12.84 1.39
CA GLU A 19 8.16 14.09 1.96
C GLU A 19 8.85 15.30 1.36
N ARG A 20 10.11 15.16 0.98
CA ARG A 20 10.79 16.25 0.33
C ARG A 20 10.28 16.51 -1.08
N SER A 21 9.65 15.52 -1.69
CA SER A 21 9.15 15.69 -3.04
C SER A 21 7.84 16.47 -3.08
N GLY A 22 7.26 16.78 -1.92
CA GLY A 22 6.12 17.69 -1.90
C GLY A 22 4.78 17.14 -1.48
N ILE A 23 4.75 15.92 -0.94
CA ILE A 23 3.48 15.35 -0.48
C ILE A 23 2.96 16.18 0.70
N LYS A 24 1.68 16.44 0.73
CA LYS A 24 1.10 17.36 1.69
C LYS A 24 0.04 16.70 2.53
N LYS A 25 -0.41 17.42 3.55
CA LYS A 25 -1.46 16.95 4.41
C LYS A 25 -2.70 16.63 3.58
N GLY A 26 -3.27 15.49 3.82
CA GLY A 26 -4.46 15.05 3.10
C GLY A 26 -4.19 14.33 1.79
N ASP A 27 -2.94 14.30 1.36
CA ASP A 27 -2.60 13.55 0.17
C ASP A 27 -2.58 12.06 0.46
N THR A 28 -2.48 11.24 -0.57
CA THR A 28 -2.44 9.80 -0.44
C THR A 28 -1.17 9.25 -1.09
N LEU A 29 -0.44 8.42 -0.37
CA LEU A 29 0.73 7.74 -0.90
C LEU A 29 0.39 6.26 -1.02
N ILE A 30 0.57 5.67 -2.19
CA ILE A 30 0.34 4.25 -2.37
C ILE A 30 1.68 3.57 -2.64
N VAL A 31 2.01 2.58 -1.81
CA VAL A 31 3.24 1.82 -1.96
C VAL A 31 2.90 0.56 -2.74
N CYS A 32 3.49 0.43 -3.91
CA CYS A 32 3.15 -0.64 -4.83
C CYS A 32 4.14 -1.79 -4.69
N GLY A 33 3.90 -2.64 -3.70
CA GLY A 33 4.74 -3.81 -3.50
C GLY A 33 5.95 -3.53 -2.63
N ASP A 34 6.51 -4.55 -2.05
CA ASP A 34 7.74 -4.50 -1.25
C ASP A 34 7.70 -3.41 -0.19
N PHE A 35 6.61 -3.33 0.54
CA PHE A 35 6.49 -2.39 1.63
C PHE A 35 7.52 -2.74 2.70
N GLY A 36 7.58 -4.00 3.08
CA GLY A 36 8.68 -4.51 3.90
C GLY A 36 8.70 -4.15 5.37
N PHE A 37 7.65 -3.57 5.91
CA PHE A 37 7.62 -3.18 7.30
C PHE A 37 6.88 -4.17 8.20
N LEU A 38 6.27 -5.21 7.63
CA LEU A 38 5.60 -6.22 8.42
C LEU A 38 6.27 -7.56 8.19
N TRP A 39 7.27 -7.86 8.99
CA TRP A 39 8.05 -9.07 8.80
C TRP A 39 8.08 -9.94 10.04
N GLU A 40 8.45 -9.40 11.19
CA GLU A 40 8.56 -10.19 12.38
C GLU A 40 7.54 -9.85 13.44
N GLY A 41 6.93 -8.71 13.35
CA GLY A 41 5.96 -8.30 14.34
C GLY A 41 6.55 -7.78 15.63
N GLY A 42 7.85 -7.53 15.68
CA GLY A 42 8.49 -7.11 16.91
C GLY A 42 8.25 -5.66 17.25
N ARG A 43 8.85 -5.25 18.37
CA ARG A 43 8.61 -3.91 18.88
C ARG A 43 9.11 -2.83 17.93
N SER A 44 10.24 -3.00 17.30
CA SER A 44 10.76 -1.99 16.42
C SER A 44 9.89 -1.87 15.17
N GLU A 45 9.32 -2.97 14.70
CA GLU A 45 8.38 -2.90 13.58
C GLU A 45 7.13 -2.17 13.98
N GLN A 46 6.61 -2.44 15.19
CA GLN A 46 5.42 -1.77 15.65
C GLN A 46 5.65 -0.27 15.76
N LYS A 47 6.83 0.14 16.20
CA LYS A 47 7.12 1.56 16.26
C LYS A 47 7.19 2.17 14.89
N ALA A 48 7.75 1.46 13.92
CA ALA A 48 7.82 1.95 12.55
C ALA A 48 6.43 2.10 11.96
N LEU A 49 5.56 1.13 12.20
CA LEU A 49 4.21 1.18 11.67
C LEU A 49 3.43 2.33 12.31
N GLN A 50 3.65 2.58 13.60
CA GLN A 50 2.98 3.68 14.26
C GLN A 50 3.48 5.01 13.71
N TRP A 51 4.77 5.11 13.44
CA TRP A 51 5.34 6.33 12.88
C TRP A 51 4.73 6.61 11.52
N ILE A 52 4.62 5.58 10.67
CA ILE A 52 4.02 5.73 9.36
C ILE A 52 2.56 6.14 9.49
N GLY A 53 1.85 5.52 10.42
CA GLY A 53 0.43 5.81 10.60
C GLY A 53 0.15 7.21 11.10
N LYS A 54 1.15 7.90 11.64
CA LYS A 54 0.97 9.25 12.13
C LYS A 54 1.35 10.32 11.14
N ARG A 55 1.70 9.94 9.92
CA ARG A 55 2.03 10.95 8.92
C ARG A 55 0.78 11.76 8.59
N LYS A 56 0.98 12.97 8.13
CA LYS A 56 -0.16 13.84 7.84
C LYS A 56 -0.85 13.48 6.54
N TYR A 57 -0.30 12.57 5.79
CA TYR A 57 -0.91 12.03 4.58
C TYR A 57 -1.24 10.57 4.82
N GLN A 58 -2.11 10.02 4.01
CA GLN A 58 -2.53 8.65 4.15
C GLN A 58 -1.56 7.74 3.42
N VAL A 59 -1.20 6.62 4.01
CA VAL A 59 -0.29 5.67 3.39
C VAL A 59 -1.02 4.37 3.16
N LEU A 60 -1.10 3.94 1.90
CA LEU A 60 -1.75 2.70 1.54
C LEU A 60 -0.71 1.80 0.89
N PHE A 61 -0.81 0.51 1.09
CA PHE A 61 0.12 -0.39 0.43
C PHE A 61 -0.58 -1.66 -0.01
N VAL A 62 0.01 -2.31 -1.03
CA VAL A 62 -0.46 -3.58 -1.51
C VAL A 62 0.63 -4.57 -1.17
N ASP A 63 0.28 -5.77 -0.72
CA ASP A 63 1.26 -6.74 -0.31
C ASP A 63 2.10 -7.20 -1.50
N GLY A 64 3.38 -7.40 -1.26
CA GLY A 64 4.29 -7.88 -2.26
C GLY A 64 4.93 -9.16 -1.79
N CYS A 65 6.01 -9.56 -2.43
CA CYS A 65 6.63 -10.82 -2.09
C CYS A 65 7.47 -10.73 -0.82
N HIS A 66 7.78 -9.53 -0.35
CA HIS A 66 8.59 -9.39 0.85
C HIS A 66 7.72 -9.00 2.06
N GLU A 67 6.53 -9.52 2.15
CA GLU A 67 5.68 -9.27 3.28
C GLU A 67 5.43 -10.55 4.04
N ASN A 68 5.18 -10.46 5.34
CA ASN A 68 4.79 -11.61 6.13
C ASN A 68 3.28 -11.71 6.09
N HIS A 69 2.77 -12.54 5.19
CA HIS A 69 1.33 -12.59 4.96
C HIS A 69 0.56 -13.10 6.18
N ARG A 70 1.21 -13.93 7.02
CA ARG A 70 0.53 -14.39 8.20
C ARG A 70 0.28 -13.25 9.16
N LEU A 71 1.26 -12.35 9.34
CA LEU A 71 1.06 -11.22 10.21
C LEU A 71 0.04 -10.26 9.62
N LEU A 72 0.07 -10.08 8.31
CA LEU A 72 -0.89 -9.19 7.68
C LEU A 72 -2.31 -9.68 7.91
N ASN A 73 -2.52 -10.98 7.85
CA ASN A 73 -3.85 -11.52 8.01
C ASN A 73 -4.39 -11.42 9.43
N GLU A 74 -3.57 -11.03 10.39
CA GLU A 74 -4.05 -10.86 11.74
C GLU A 74 -4.73 -9.52 11.94
N TYR A 75 -4.60 -8.59 11.02
CA TYR A 75 -5.28 -7.32 11.14
C TYR A 75 -6.69 -7.46 10.57
N PRO A 76 -7.69 -6.92 11.24
CA PRO A 76 -9.07 -7.13 10.81
C PRO A 76 -9.39 -6.37 9.54
N GLU A 77 -10.27 -6.92 8.74
CA GLU A 77 -10.74 -6.23 7.56
C GLU A 77 -11.79 -5.20 7.94
N THR A 78 -11.79 -4.10 7.23
CA THR A 78 -12.76 -3.05 7.49
C THR A 78 -13.10 -2.38 6.17
N GLU A 79 -14.15 -1.60 6.17
CA GLU A 79 -14.55 -0.89 4.99
C GLU A 79 -13.66 0.31 4.79
N PHE A 80 -13.24 0.57 3.56
CA PHE A 80 -12.35 1.68 3.27
C PHE A 80 -12.55 2.11 1.82
N ALA A 81 -12.89 3.36 1.59
CA ALA A 81 -12.99 3.93 0.24
C ALA A 81 -13.85 3.05 -0.68
N GLN A 82 -14.94 2.54 -0.15
CA GLN A 82 -15.91 1.71 -0.85
C GLN A 82 -15.44 0.28 -1.13
N GLY A 83 -14.28 -0.10 -0.65
CA GLY A 83 -13.81 -1.47 -0.72
C GLY A 83 -13.52 -1.98 0.67
N ARG A 84 -12.81 -3.09 0.75
CA ARG A 84 -12.42 -3.64 2.04
C ARG A 84 -10.91 -3.62 2.14
N ALA A 85 -10.41 -3.33 3.33
CA ALA A 85 -8.97 -3.20 3.53
C ALA A 85 -8.63 -3.60 4.95
N ARG A 86 -7.36 -3.63 5.31
CA ARG A 86 -6.94 -3.91 6.67
C ARG A 86 -6.24 -2.69 7.22
N ARG A 87 -6.79 -2.11 8.28
CA ARG A 87 -6.16 -0.96 8.87
C ARG A 87 -5.02 -1.42 9.75
N ILE A 88 -3.84 -0.91 9.53
CA ILE A 88 -2.66 -1.35 10.26
C ILE A 88 -2.38 -0.44 11.44
N SER A 89 -2.32 0.88 11.21
CA SER A 89 -2.06 1.82 12.29
C SER A 89 -2.36 3.22 11.78
N GLY A 90 -3.25 3.94 12.44
CA GLY A 90 -3.55 5.32 12.06
C GLY A 90 -3.96 5.42 10.60
N GLY A 91 -3.22 6.18 9.82
CA GLY A 91 -3.51 6.34 8.41
C GLY A 91 -2.83 5.33 7.50
N LEU A 92 -2.23 4.29 8.07
CA LEU A 92 -1.57 3.26 7.29
C LEU A 92 -2.53 2.09 7.10
N THR A 93 -2.84 1.76 5.87
CA THR A 93 -3.85 0.74 5.55
C THR A 93 -3.36 -0.15 4.43
N MET A 94 -3.59 -1.45 4.55
CA MET A 94 -3.25 -2.39 3.50
C MET A 94 -4.46 -2.61 2.61
N LEU A 95 -4.28 -2.42 1.32
CA LEU A 95 -5.31 -2.68 0.35
C LEU A 95 -5.33 -4.17 0.03
N LEU A 96 -6.52 -4.70 -0.17
CA LEU A 96 -6.66 -6.14 -0.43
C LEU A 96 -6.72 -6.41 -1.92
N ARG A 97 -6.15 -7.53 -2.33
CA ARG A 97 -6.13 -7.90 -3.74
C ARG A 97 -7.54 -8.07 -4.26
N GLY A 98 -7.76 -7.56 -5.43
CA GLY A 98 -9.04 -7.70 -6.07
C GLY A 98 -10.07 -6.66 -5.71
N GLU A 99 -9.77 -5.78 -4.76
CA GLU A 99 -10.72 -4.77 -4.35
C GLU A 99 -10.55 -3.52 -5.20
N ILE A 100 -11.63 -2.78 -5.34
CA ILE A 100 -11.61 -1.53 -6.07
C ILE A 100 -11.94 -0.42 -5.08
N TYR A 101 -11.13 0.63 -5.08
CA TYR A 101 -11.28 1.73 -4.16
C TYR A 101 -11.53 3.03 -4.90
N GLU A 102 -12.30 3.92 -4.27
CA GLU A 102 -12.50 5.26 -4.82
C GLU A 102 -11.61 6.20 -4.03
N LEU A 103 -10.55 6.67 -4.64
CA LEU A 103 -9.59 7.53 -3.95
C LEU A 103 -9.46 8.83 -4.70
N GLU A 104 -9.85 9.92 -4.07
CA GLU A 104 -9.70 11.25 -4.64
C GLU A 104 -10.30 11.35 -6.04
N GLY A 105 -11.44 10.72 -6.23
CA GLY A 105 -12.11 10.78 -7.51
C GLY A 105 -11.62 9.77 -8.54
N ASN A 106 -10.69 8.91 -8.14
CA ASN A 106 -10.16 7.91 -9.04
C ASN A 106 -10.52 6.52 -8.58
N ARG A 107 -10.68 5.60 -9.50
CA ARG A 107 -10.92 4.21 -9.15
C ARG A 107 -9.60 3.47 -9.21
N VAL A 108 -9.24 2.81 -8.10
CA VAL A 108 -7.98 2.13 -8.00
C VAL A 108 -8.25 0.66 -7.71
N PHE A 109 -7.71 -0.20 -8.53
CA PHE A 109 -7.87 -1.63 -8.38
C PHE A 109 -6.57 -2.19 -7.80
N ALA A 110 -6.66 -2.92 -6.70
CA ALA A 110 -5.49 -3.43 -6.03
C ALA A 110 -5.17 -4.85 -6.44
N MET A 111 -3.93 -5.10 -6.81
CA MET A 111 -3.49 -6.42 -7.18
C MET A 111 -2.10 -6.60 -6.60
N GLY A 112 -1.87 -7.61 -5.81
CA GLY A 112 -0.59 -7.83 -5.18
C GLY A 112 0.27 -8.79 -5.93
N GLY A 113 1.22 -9.37 -5.23
CA GLY A 113 2.00 -10.46 -5.79
C GLY A 113 3.05 -10.07 -6.77
N GLY A 114 3.62 -8.96 -6.68
CA GLY A 114 4.71 -8.60 -7.55
C GLY A 114 4.31 -7.61 -8.60
N ASP A 115 3.10 -7.67 -9.05
CA ASP A 115 2.66 -6.69 -9.98
C ASP A 115 2.10 -5.57 -9.24
N SER A 116 2.21 -4.42 -9.68
CA SER A 116 1.89 -3.30 -8.87
C SER A 116 0.71 -2.54 -9.37
N ILE A 117 0.24 -1.65 -8.52
CA ILE A 117 -0.82 -0.81 -8.87
C ILE A 117 -0.47 0.10 -10.00
N GLU A 118 0.81 0.44 -10.12
CA GLU A 118 1.17 1.31 -11.19
C GLU A 118 0.88 0.76 -12.53
N GLN A 119 0.94 -0.53 -12.73
CA GLN A 119 0.57 -1.08 -13.97
C GLN A 119 -0.88 -0.84 -14.24
N PHE A 120 -1.68 -0.89 -13.20
CA PHE A 120 -3.06 -0.76 -13.33
C PHE A 120 -3.43 0.67 -13.62
N GLU A 121 -2.66 1.60 -13.14
CA GLU A 121 -2.90 2.93 -13.39
C GLU A 121 -2.74 3.33 -14.79
N GLN A 122 -2.01 2.63 -15.54
CA GLN A 122 -1.80 2.96 -16.90
C GLN A 122 -2.91 2.60 -17.80
N GLY A 123 -3.92 2.10 -17.27
CA GLY A 123 -5.07 1.89 -18.06
C GLY A 123 -5.02 0.71 -18.88
N LYS A 124 -5.32 0.75 -20.13
CA LYS A 124 -5.44 -0.39 -20.88
C LYS A 124 -4.28 -1.26 -20.91
N GLU A 125 -3.14 -0.78 -20.65
CA GLU A 125 -2.06 -1.67 -20.73
C GLU A 125 -2.02 -2.61 -19.68
N GLU A 126 -2.65 -2.34 -18.62
CA GLU A 126 -2.53 -3.22 -17.59
C GLU A 126 -3.10 -4.46 -17.86
N ALA A 127 -4.01 -4.56 -18.65
CA ALA A 127 -4.60 -5.81 -18.93
C ALA A 127 -3.60 -6.80 -19.36
N GLU A 128 -2.56 -6.38 -19.94
CA GLU A 128 -1.61 -7.31 -20.39
C GLU A 128 -0.71 -7.78 -19.35
N PHE A 129 -0.54 -7.04 -18.32
CA PHE A 129 0.31 -7.47 -17.30
C PHE A 129 -0.32 -8.30 -16.31
N LEU A 130 -1.58 -8.29 -16.26
CA LEU A 130 -2.17 -9.06 -15.29
C LEU A 130 -1.79 -10.32 -15.50
N PRO A 131 -1.19 -10.69 -14.82
CA PRO A 131 -0.62 -11.85 -14.91
C PRO A 131 -1.12 -12.74 -15.10
N SER A 132 -1.36 -12.44 -15.30
CA SER A 132 -1.56 -12.86 -15.44
C SER A 132 -2.02 -13.51 -15.36
N GLU A 133 -2.12 -13.80 -15.60
CA GLU A 133 -2.52 -14.71 -15.79
C GLU A 133 -2.42 -15.63 -14.78
N GLU A 134 -1.49 -15.94 -14.32
CA GLU A 134 -1.36 -16.88 -13.35
C GLU A 134 -1.90 -16.37 -12.12
N GLU A 135 -1.95 -15.15 -11.91
CA GLU A 135 -2.44 -14.68 -10.78
C GLU A 135 -3.82 -14.56 -10.78
N ILE A 136 -4.39 -14.63 -11.84
CA ILE A 136 -5.72 -14.46 -11.92
C ILE A 136 -6.52 -15.60 -11.62
#